data_38dd6e820d1d7ec0e89eb37fd89b8da7
#
_entry.id   38dd6e820d1d7ec0e89eb37fd89b8da7
#
_cell.length_a   1.000
_cell.length_b   1.000
_cell.length_c   1.000
_cell.angle_alpha   90.00
_cell.angle_beta   90.00
_cell.angle_gamma   90.00
#
_symmetry.space_group_name_H-M   'P 1'
#
loop_
_entity.id
_entity.type
_entity.pdbx_description
1 polymer ?
#
loop_
_entity_poly.entity_id
_entity_poly.type
_entity_poly.pdbx_seq_one_letter_code
_entity_poly.pdbx_strand_id
1 'polypeptide(L)'
;HTATLVHDDVVDESPTRRGIDTINKNWTNSHGILIGDFIYSKAFMLMIGLSDMEILDELSKATNDISKGELIQLGLIGKNDVSIHDLIKVSYFKTGRLFEASAKCGAIFAKKDNKTYINNLSNFSKYLGIAFQIKDDMLDYSLNSKQLGKPTLQDLSEGKITYPFYFALKNANVKDKKFLLSILGSKKHYKNSKIIEKIELLGGIKQTEKLLKSY
;
A
#
# COMPACT_ATOMS: atom_id res chain seq x y z
N HIS A 1 13.13 -2.26 0.67
CA HIS A 1 11.82 -2.92 0.52
C HIS A 1 11.61 -4.06 1.52
N THR A 2 12.55 -5.04 1.61
CA THR A 2 12.39 -6.18 2.56
C THR A 2 12.23 -5.71 4.00
N ALA A 3 13.01 -4.72 4.44
CA ALA A 3 12.90 -4.17 5.79
C ALA A 3 11.50 -3.59 6.06
N THR A 4 10.95 -2.82 5.10
CA THR A 4 9.60 -2.26 5.25
C THR A 4 8.53 -3.35 5.35
N LEU A 5 8.64 -4.43 4.57
CA LEU A 5 7.71 -5.56 4.66
C LEU A 5 7.74 -6.26 6.02
N VAL A 6 8.93 -6.37 6.65
CA VAL A 6 9.06 -6.95 8.00
C VAL A 6 8.43 -6.05 9.05
N HIS A 7 8.60 -4.73 8.94
CA HIS A 7 7.93 -3.78 9.82
C HIS A 7 6.41 -3.75 9.61
N ASP A 8 5.96 -3.78 8.35
CA ASP A 8 4.53 -3.83 8.02
C ASP A 8 3.84 -5.05 8.63
N ASP A 9 4.50 -6.23 8.58
CA ASP A 9 3.97 -7.44 9.21
C ASP A 9 3.73 -7.29 10.72
N VAL A 10 4.56 -6.49 11.40
CA VAL A 10 4.38 -6.18 12.83
C VAL A 10 3.25 -5.17 13.03
N VAL A 11 3.20 -4.11 12.20
CA VAL A 11 2.18 -3.04 12.30
C VAL A 11 0.79 -3.59 12.00
N ASP A 12 0.67 -4.44 10.98
CA ASP A 12 -0.59 -5.05 10.55
C ASP A 12 -0.93 -6.32 11.35
N GLU A 13 -0.10 -6.71 12.34
CA GLU A 13 -0.24 -7.96 13.12
C GLU A 13 -0.44 -9.18 12.22
N SER A 14 0.17 -9.18 11.04
CA SER A 14 0.01 -10.20 10.01
C SER A 14 0.67 -11.52 10.42
N PRO A 15 -0.07 -12.65 10.49
CA PRO A 15 0.53 -13.94 10.85
C PRO A 15 1.26 -14.62 9.68
N THR A 16 0.90 -14.26 8.45
CA THR A 16 1.47 -14.88 7.25
C THR A 16 1.68 -13.85 6.14
N ARG A 17 2.75 -14.05 5.35
CA ARG A 17 3.02 -13.29 4.13
C ARG A 17 3.34 -14.26 3.00
N ARG A 18 2.55 -14.19 1.92
CA ARG A 18 2.71 -15.09 0.74
C ARG A 18 2.70 -16.57 1.12
N GLY A 19 1.87 -16.95 2.08
CA GLY A 19 1.73 -18.34 2.55
C GLY A 19 2.82 -18.82 3.50
N ILE A 20 3.76 -17.95 3.90
CA ILE A 20 4.85 -18.25 4.84
C ILE A 20 4.58 -17.48 6.14
N ASP A 21 4.86 -18.11 7.27
CA ASP A 21 4.73 -17.48 8.58
C ASP A 21 5.68 -16.29 8.72
N THR A 22 5.17 -15.19 9.27
CA THR A 22 5.93 -13.95 9.49
C THR A 22 6.90 -14.08 10.66
N ILE A 23 7.86 -13.16 10.75
CA ILE A 23 8.86 -13.12 11.83
C ILE A 23 8.15 -12.92 13.18
N ASN A 24 7.21 -12.00 13.26
CA ASN A 24 6.44 -11.71 14.47
C ASN A 24 5.57 -12.88 14.94
N LYS A 25 5.10 -13.74 14.02
CA LYS A 25 4.40 -14.97 14.37
C LYS A 25 5.32 -16.05 14.90
N ASN A 26 6.47 -16.26 14.23
CA ASN A 26 7.42 -17.31 14.62
C ASN A 26 8.18 -16.97 15.91
N TRP A 27 8.37 -15.70 16.19
CA TRP A 27 9.05 -15.21 17.40
C TRP A 27 8.17 -14.19 18.13
N THR A 28 8.53 -12.90 18.07
CA THR A 28 7.78 -11.82 18.70
C THR A 28 7.79 -10.56 17.84
N ASN A 29 6.92 -9.60 18.13
CA ASN A 29 6.93 -8.28 17.49
C ASN A 29 8.29 -7.59 17.66
N SER A 30 8.93 -7.73 18.82
CA SER A 30 10.27 -7.16 19.05
C SER A 30 11.33 -7.74 18.10
N HIS A 31 11.27 -9.04 17.79
CA HIS A 31 12.15 -9.64 16.78
C HIS A 31 11.87 -9.07 15.39
N GLY A 32 10.61 -8.90 15.01
CA GLY A 32 10.23 -8.27 13.74
C GLY A 32 10.80 -6.86 13.61
N ILE A 33 10.64 -6.03 14.64
CA ILE A 33 11.18 -4.67 14.64
C ILE A 33 12.71 -4.68 14.49
N LEU A 34 13.43 -5.43 15.35
CA LEU A 34 14.89 -5.43 15.36
C LEU A 34 15.50 -6.05 14.09
N ILE A 35 14.87 -7.08 13.52
CA ILE A 35 15.32 -7.67 12.25
C ILE A 35 15.08 -6.68 11.10
N GLY A 36 13.94 -5.98 11.10
CA GLY A 36 13.67 -4.92 10.13
C GLY A 36 14.72 -3.81 10.20
N ASP A 37 15.07 -3.34 11.42
CA ASP A 37 16.12 -2.33 11.65
C ASP A 37 17.49 -2.83 11.19
N PHE A 38 17.82 -4.09 11.46
CA PHE A 38 19.08 -4.69 11.01
C PHE A 38 19.16 -4.72 9.48
N ILE A 39 18.12 -5.16 8.78
CA ILE A 39 18.07 -5.18 7.32
C ILE A 39 18.17 -3.76 6.77
N TYR A 40 17.49 -2.81 7.40
CA TYR A 40 17.49 -1.40 7.03
C TYR A 40 18.90 -0.79 7.16
N SER A 41 19.57 -1.00 8.31
CA SER A 41 20.94 -0.53 8.50
C SER A 41 21.94 -1.15 7.50
N LYS A 42 21.78 -2.43 7.18
CA LYS A 42 22.57 -3.09 6.12
C LYS A 42 22.35 -2.47 4.74
N ALA A 43 21.09 -2.13 4.41
CA ALA A 43 20.77 -1.43 3.17
C ALA A 43 21.48 -0.06 3.09
N PHE A 44 21.50 0.72 4.19
CA PHE A 44 22.26 1.98 4.24
C PHE A 44 23.75 1.78 4.03
N MET A 45 24.35 0.78 4.66
CA MET A 45 25.78 0.47 4.42
C MET A 45 26.07 0.17 2.95
N LEU A 46 25.18 -0.56 2.27
CA LEU A 46 25.32 -0.86 0.84
C LEU A 46 25.15 0.41 -0.01
N MET A 47 24.19 1.27 0.32
CA MET A 47 23.98 2.53 -0.38
C MET A 47 25.19 3.48 -0.28
N ILE A 48 25.79 3.59 0.92
CA ILE A 48 27.01 4.38 1.13
C ILE A 48 28.18 3.79 0.30
N GLY A 49 28.27 2.47 0.23
CA GLY A 49 29.31 1.77 -0.58
C GLY A 49 29.25 2.05 -2.08
N LEU A 50 28.11 2.55 -2.61
CA LEU A 50 27.99 3.00 -4.00
C LEU A 50 28.76 4.28 -4.29
N SER A 51 29.08 5.06 -3.25
CA SER A 51 29.78 6.36 -3.35
C SER A 51 29.11 7.36 -4.32
N ASP A 52 27.79 7.25 -4.51
CA ASP A 52 26.98 8.12 -5.34
C ASP A 52 25.98 8.88 -4.48
N MET A 53 26.26 10.17 -4.26
CA MET A 53 25.46 11.03 -3.39
C MET A 53 24.08 11.32 -3.94
N GLU A 54 23.89 11.34 -5.27
CA GLU A 54 22.58 11.57 -5.88
C GLU A 54 21.66 10.37 -5.65
N ILE A 55 22.18 9.14 -5.78
CA ILE A 55 21.44 7.92 -5.48
C ILE A 55 21.14 7.84 -3.97
N LEU A 56 22.10 8.16 -3.11
CA LEU A 56 21.91 8.13 -1.66
C LEU A 56 20.83 9.13 -1.21
N ASP A 57 20.85 10.35 -1.74
CA ASP A 57 19.84 11.39 -1.47
C ASP A 57 18.45 10.91 -1.91
N GLU A 58 18.33 10.35 -3.12
CA GLU A 58 17.06 9.85 -3.63
C GLU A 58 16.48 8.71 -2.77
N LEU A 59 17.30 7.73 -2.39
CA LEU A 59 16.87 6.61 -1.59
C LEU A 59 16.54 7.03 -0.15
N SER A 60 17.29 7.96 0.43
CA SER A 60 17.01 8.47 1.77
C SER A 60 15.68 9.25 1.81
N LYS A 61 15.39 10.06 0.78
CA LYS A 61 14.10 10.72 0.63
C LYS A 61 12.96 9.72 0.46
N ALA A 62 13.19 8.68 -0.36
CA ALA A 62 12.18 7.65 -0.56
C ALA A 62 11.83 6.89 0.72
N THR A 63 12.82 6.52 1.52
CA THR A 63 12.59 5.84 2.80
C THR A 63 11.84 6.72 3.81
N ASN A 64 12.19 8.00 3.89
CA ASN A 64 11.46 8.96 4.71
C ASN A 64 9.99 9.13 4.25
N ASP A 65 9.78 9.21 2.93
CA ASP A 65 8.45 9.37 2.35
C ASP A 65 7.58 8.11 2.59
N ILE A 66 8.15 6.90 2.49
CA ILE A 66 7.44 5.64 2.78
C ILE A 66 6.97 5.62 4.24
N SER A 67 7.84 5.92 5.19
CA SER A 67 7.49 6.01 6.61
C SER A 67 6.39 7.05 6.87
N LYS A 68 6.46 8.19 6.18
CA LYS A 68 5.41 9.21 6.22
C LYS A 68 4.08 8.69 5.65
N GLY A 69 4.12 7.88 4.60
CA GLY A 69 2.94 7.23 4.01
C GLY A 69 2.22 6.33 5.00
N GLU A 70 2.98 5.51 5.75
CA GLU A 70 2.44 4.66 6.81
C GLU A 70 1.78 5.48 7.92
N LEU A 71 2.45 6.53 8.41
CA LEU A 71 1.88 7.42 9.43
C LEU A 71 0.60 8.12 8.96
N ILE A 72 0.53 8.54 7.69
CA ILE A 72 -0.68 9.11 7.10
C ILE A 72 -1.79 8.05 7.09
N GLN A 73 -1.50 6.82 6.62
CA GLN A 73 -2.49 5.74 6.58
C GLN A 73 -3.03 5.41 7.97
N LEU A 74 -2.16 5.26 8.98
CA LEU A 74 -2.56 5.04 10.37
C LEU A 74 -3.48 6.17 10.88
N GLY A 75 -3.19 7.42 10.52
CA GLY A 75 -4.02 8.56 10.87
C GLY A 75 -5.38 8.62 10.17
N LEU A 76 -5.61 7.79 9.14
CA LEU A 76 -6.88 7.69 8.42
C LEU A 76 -7.76 6.52 8.91
N ILE A 77 -7.20 5.57 9.69
CA ILE A 77 -7.95 4.44 10.21
C ILE A 77 -9.15 4.92 11.05
N GLY A 78 -10.31 4.38 10.75
CA GLY A 78 -11.56 4.72 11.45
C GLY A 78 -12.17 6.08 11.10
N LYS A 79 -11.55 6.87 10.21
CA LYS A 79 -12.15 8.11 9.70
C LYS A 79 -13.19 7.81 8.61
N ASN A 80 -14.31 8.54 8.66
CA ASN A 80 -15.41 8.35 7.72
C ASN A 80 -15.40 9.37 6.55
N ASP A 81 -14.51 10.34 6.59
CA ASP A 81 -14.41 11.49 5.68
C ASP A 81 -13.14 11.48 4.81
N VAL A 82 -12.56 10.29 4.63
CA VAL A 82 -11.39 10.09 3.75
C VAL A 82 -11.72 10.51 2.33
N SER A 83 -10.84 11.32 1.73
CA SER A 83 -10.98 11.80 0.36
C SER A 83 -10.21 10.92 -0.63
N ILE A 84 -10.55 11.02 -1.93
CA ILE A 84 -9.79 10.36 -2.99
C ILE A 84 -8.33 10.85 -3.04
N HIS A 85 -8.11 12.13 -2.69
CA HIS A 85 -6.77 12.70 -2.62
C HIS A 85 -5.93 12.06 -1.50
N ASP A 86 -6.54 11.76 -0.35
CA ASP A 86 -5.88 11.05 0.75
C ASP A 86 -5.47 9.65 0.31
N LEU A 87 -6.35 8.91 -0.38
CA LEU A 87 -6.04 7.58 -0.89
C LEU A 87 -4.90 7.60 -1.90
N ILE A 88 -4.93 8.53 -2.87
CA ILE A 88 -3.86 8.69 -3.86
C ILE A 88 -2.55 9.05 -3.16
N LYS A 89 -2.60 9.93 -2.17
CA LYS A 89 -1.43 10.35 -1.39
C LYS A 89 -0.81 9.19 -0.63
N VAL A 90 -1.63 8.36 0.04
CA VAL A 90 -1.15 7.13 0.71
C VAL A 90 -0.54 6.18 -0.31
N SER A 91 -1.24 5.88 -1.42
CA SER A 91 -0.73 4.99 -2.48
C SER A 91 0.60 5.46 -3.06
N TYR A 92 0.77 6.76 -3.24
CA TYR A 92 2.03 7.32 -3.70
C TYR A 92 3.14 7.14 -2.67
N PHE A 93 2.93 7.62 -1.43
CA PHE A 93 3.99 7.60 -0.42
C PHE A 93 4.34 6.17 0.01
N LYS A 94 3.35 5.32 0.28
CA LYS A 94 3.57 3.94 0.75
C LYS A 94 4.17 3.04 -0.34
N THR A 95 3.70 3.15 -1.58
CA THR A 95 4.03 2.22 -2.67
C THR A 95 4.72 2.92 -3.84
N GLY A 96 4.09 3.93 -4.43
CA GLY A 96 4.57 4.61 -5.64
C GLY A 96 5.96 5.21 -5.49
N ARG A 97 6.30 5.69 -4.30
CA ARG A 97 7.58 6.32 -4.02
C ARG A 97 8.78 5.39 -4.16
N LEU A 98 8.62 4.12 -3.80
CA LEU A 98 9.70 3.13 -3.98
C LEU A 98 9.87 2.74 -5.46
N PHE A 99 8.77 2.61 -6.20
CA PHE A 99 8.82 2.41 -7.66
C PHE A 99 9.56 3.56 -8.34
N GLU A 100 9.19 4.79 -8.02
CA GLU A 100 9.81 6.00 -8.53
C GLU A 100 11.31 6.05 -8.22
N ALA A 101 11.69 5.88 -6.96
CA ALA A 101 13.08 5.93 -6.53
C ALA A 101 13.93 4.84 -7.18
N SER A 102 13.40 3.61 -7.29
CA SER A 102 14.11 2.49 -7.92
C SER A 102 14.42 2.78 -9.39
N ALA A 103 13.44 3.27 -10.14
CA ALA A 103 13.62 3.61 -11.55
C ALA A 103 14.54 4.82 -11.74
N LYS A 104 14.38 5.84 -10.89
CA LYS A 104 15.21 7.05 -10.92
C LYS A 104 16.67 6.74 -10.62
N CYS A 105 16.95 5.94 -9.59
CA CYS A 105 18.31 5.50 -9.27
C CYS A 105 18.94 4.70 -10.42
N GLY A 106 18.18 3.79 -11.04
CA GLY A 106 18.65 3.07 -12.23
C GLY A 106 18.95 3.98 -13.41
N ALA A 107 18.12 5.01 -13.63
CA ALA A 107 18.33 5.99 -14.68
C ALA A 107 19.52 6.92 -14.41
N ILE A 108 19.73 7.36 -13.17
CA ILE A 108 20.91 8.12 -12.73
C ILE A 108 22.16 7.31 -13.02
N PHE A 109 22.18 6.05 -12.61
CA PHE A 109 23.33 5.17 -12.83
C PHE A 109 23.65 4.96 -14.32
N ALA A 110 22.62 4.77 -15.16
CA ALA A 110 22.78 4.48 -16.59
C ALA A 110 22.98 5.73 -17.46
N LYS A 111 22.39 6.87 -17.09
CA LYS A 111 22.29 8.07 -17.93
C LYS A 111 22.40 9.35 -17.11
N LYS A 112 23.45 9.47 -16.30
CA LYS A 112 23.65 10.59 -15.36
C LYS A 112 23.44 11.99 -15.94
N ASP A 113 23.81 12.19 -17.21
CA ASP A 113 23.77 13.53 -17.85
C ASP A 113 22.42 13.84 -18.54
N ASN A 114 21.49 12.87 -18.59
CA ASN A 114 20.21 13.04 -19.25
C ASN A 114 19.06 13.24 -18.27
N LYS A 115 18.90 14.45 -17.77
CA LYS A 115 17.83 14.81 -16.79
C LYS A 115 16.43 14.55 -17.33
N THR A 116 16.18 14.77 -18.62
CA THR A 116 14.87 14.50 -19.23
C THR A 116 14.53 13.01 -19.19
N TYR A 117 15.49 12.15 -19.53
CA TYR A 117 15.32 10.71 -19.46
C TYR A 117 15.04 10.25 -18.01
N ILE A 118 15.83 10.74 -17.05
CA ILE A 118 15.67 10.43 -15.63
C ILE A 118 14.27 10.83 -15.14
N ASN A 119 13.81 12.04 -15.45
CA ASN A 119 12.52 12.56 -15.03
C ASN A 119 11.35 11.78 -15.66
N ASN A 120 11.46 11.43 -16.95
CA ASN A 120 10.41 10.66 -17.62
C ASN A 120 10.26 9.26 -17.04
N LEU A 121 11.37 8.57 -16.75
CA LEU A 121 11.36 7.25 -16.16
C LEU A 121 10.86 7.29 -14.70
N SER A 122 11.26 8.32 -13.95
CA SER A 122 10.77 8.60 -12.60
C SER A 122 9.24 8.78 -12.60
N ASN A 123 8.71 9.64 -13.45
CA ASN A 123 7.27 9.88 -13.56
C ASN A 123 6.50 8.65 -14.00
N PHE A 124 6.98 7.91 -15.00
CA PHE A 124 6.37 6.65 -15.43
C PHE A 124 6.25 5.68 -14.25
N SER A 125 7.33 5.48 -13.51
CA SER A 125 7.36 4.53 -12.39
C SER A 125 6.55 4.98 -11.20
N LYS A 126 6.45 6.28 -10.94
CA LYS A 126 5.52 6.86 -9.96
C LYS A 126 4.07 6.46 -10.25
N TYR A 127 3.62 6.67 -11.48
CA TYR A 127 2.24 6.32 -11.87
C TYR A 127 2.01 4.83 -11.89
N LEU A 128 2.99 4.04 -12.35
CA LEU A 128 2.95 2.59 -12.28
C LEU A 128 2.79 2.10 -10.83
N GLY A 129 3.51 2.69 -9.87
CA GLY A 129 3.41 2.31 -8.46
C GLY A 129 2.07 2.68 -7.84
N ILE A 130 1.47 3.83 -8.20
CA ILE A 130 0.12 4.19 -7.77
C ILE A 130 -0.91 3.22 -8.38
N ALA A 131 -0.81 2.93 -9.69
CA ALA A 131 -1.67 1.96 -10.36
C ALA A 131 -1.56 0.56 -9.72
N PHE A 132 -0.35 0.16 -9.35
CA PHE A 132 -0.10 -1.10 -8.65
C PHE A 132 -0.88 -1.15 -7.32
N GLN A 133 -0.83 -0.08 -6.50
CA GLN A 133 -1.57 -0.03 -5.24
C GLN A 133 -3.08 -0.04 -5.46
N ILE A 134 -3.60 0.74 -6.44
CA ILE A 134 -5.03 0.70 -6.79
C ILE A 134 -5.46 -0.72 -7.16
N LYS A 135 -4.62 -1.46 -7.88
CA LYS A 135 -4.89 -2.84 -8.27
C LYS A 135 -4.84 -3.79 -7.07
N ASP A 136 -3.88 -3.61 -6.16
CA ASP A 136 -3.76 -4.40 -4.92
C ASP A 136 -5.02 -4.22 -4.05
N ASP A 137 -5.47 -2.99 -3.85
CA ASP A 137 -6.72 -2.67 -3.15
C ASP A 137 -7.95 -3.36 -3.78
N MET A 138 -8.00 -3.47 -5.11
CA MET A 138 -9.07 -4.19 -5.80
C MET A 138 -9.03 -5.70 -5.53
N LEU A 139 -7.84 -6.28 -5.45
CA LEU A 139 -7.67 -7.71 -5.23
C LEU A 139 -8.17 -8.15 -3.85
N ASP A 140 -8.15 -7.28 -2.86
CA ASP A 140 -8.71 -7.56 -1.52
C ASP A 140 -10.22 -7.81 -1.56
N TYR A 141 -10.91 -7.35 -2.62
CA TYR A 141 -12.34 -7.59 -2.88
C TYR A 141 -12.60 -8.75 -3.85
N SER A 142 -11.62 -9.57 -4.14
CA SER A 142 -11.78 -10.75 -5.02
C SER A 142 -12.21 -11.97 -4.21
N LEU A 143 -13.21 -12.70 -4.71
CA LEU A 143 -13.65 -13.96 -4.09
C LEU A 143 -12.65 -15.12 -4.28
N ASN A 144 -11.63 -14.95 -5.12
CA ASN A 144 -10.62 -15.96 -5.41
C ASN A 144 -9.45 -15.94 -4.41
N SER A 145 -9.74 -15.88 -3.12
CA SER A 145 -8.75 -15.83 -2.03
C SER A 145 -7.70 -16.96 -2.08
N LYS A 146 -8.08 -18.14 -2.58
CA LYS A 146 -7.14 -19.27 -2.74
C LYS A 146 -5.99 -19.00 -3.71
N GLN A 147 -6.19 -18.14 -4.72
CA GLN A 147 -5.14 -17.76 -5.68
C GLN A 147 -4.26 -16.64 -5.17
N LEU A 148 -4.75 -15.85 -4.21
CA LEU A 148 -4.07 -14.66 -3.69
C LEU A 148 -3.22 -14.95 -2.43
N GLY A 149 -3.43 -16.11 -1.77
CA GLY A 149 -2.70 -16.50 -0.56
C GLY A 149 -2.95 -15.58 0.65
N LYS A 150 -4.00 -14.72 0.57
CA LYS A 150 -4.40 -13.78 1.64
C LYS A 150 -5.89 -13.92 1.94
N PRO A 151 -6.34 -13.65 3.18
CA PRO A 151 -7.76 -13.45 3.49
C PRO A 151 -8.32 -12.28 2.68
N THR A 152 -9.55 -12.36 2.22
CA THR A 152 -10.25 -11.24 1.55
C THR A 152 -10.77 -10.26 2.57
N LEU A 153 -10.90 -8.97 2.20
CA LEU A 153 -11.39 -7.86 3.04
C LEU A 153 -10.53 -7.62 4.29
N GLN A 154 -9.22 -7.89 4.18
CA GLN A 154 -8.30 -7.66 5.29
C GLN A 154 -8.23 -6.17 5.63
N ASP A 155 -8.02 -5.29 4.64
CA ASP A 155 -7.98 -3.84 4.83
C ASP A 155 -9.26 -3.31 5.50
N LEU A 156 -10.42 -3.83 5.09
CA LEU A 156 -11.71 -3.46 5.68
C LEU A 156 -11.79 -3.86 7.15
N SER A 157 -11.32 -5.05 7.50
CA SER A 157 -11.31 -5.55 8.89
C SER A 157 -10.38 -4.74 9.80
N GLU A 158 -9.32 -4.16 9.23
CA GLU A 158 -8.37 -3.27 9.91
C GLU A 158 -8.88 -1.82 9.98
N GLY A 159 -10.05 -1.52 9.41
CA GLY A 159 -10.63 -0.18 9.41
C GLY A 159 -10.03 0.77 8.37
N LYS A 160 -9.35 0.23 7.37
CA LYS A 160 -8.78 0.97 6.24
C LYS A 160 -9.83 1.16 5.15
N ILE A 161 -10.03 2.39 4.70
CA ILE A 161 -10.83 2.71 3.52
C ILE A 161 -9.91 2.60 2.30
N THR A 162 -10.25 1.66 1.40
CA THR A 162 -9.57 1.45 0.11
C THR A 162 -10.44 1.94 -1.04
N TYR A 163 -9.90 2.00 -2.26
CA TYR A 163 -10.62 2.59 -3.40
C TYR A 163 -12.00 1.96 -3.68
N PRO A 164 -12.18 0.62 -3.70
CA PRO A 164 -13.51 0.06 -3.93
C PRO A 164 -14.51 0.44 -2.85
N PHE A 165 -14.09 0.46 -1.60
CA PHE A 165 -14.95 0.86 -0.48
C PHE A 165 -15.29 2.35 -0.52
N TYR A 166 -14.30 3.19 -0.84
CA TYR A 166 -14.50 4.63 -1.01
C TYR A 166 -15.58 4.95 -2.06
N PHE A 167 -15.47 4.37 -3.25
CA PHE A 167 -16.44 4.60 -4.31
C PHE A 167 -17.82 4.05 -3.97
N ALA A 168 -17.89 2.89 -3.31
CA ALA A 168 -19.15 2.36 -2.81
C ALA A 168 -19.81 3.30 -1.78
N LEU A 169 -19.04 3.86 -0.86
CA LEU A 169 -19.53 4.86 0.11
C LEU A 169 -20.05 6.14 -0.56
N LYS A 170 -19.39 6.58 -1.63
CA LYS A 170 -19.79 7.78 -2.40
C LYS A 170 -21.15 7.60 -3.10
N ASN A 171 -21.43 6.39 -3.57
CA ASN A 171 -22.64 6.05 -4.31
C ASN A 171 -23.77 5.55 -3.40
N ALA A 172 -23.47 5.28 -2.14
CA ALA A 172 -24.42 4.70 -1.21
C ALA A 172 -25.52 5.66 -0.79
N ASN A 173 -26.76 5.18 -0.75
CA ASN A 173 -27.86 5.87 -0.05
C ASN A 173 -27.63 5.86 1.47
N VAL A 174 -28.45 6.57 2.23
CA VAL A 174 -28.31 6.71 3.70
C VAL A 174 -28.27 5.35 4.42
N LYS A 175 -29.13 4.39 4.02
CA LYS A 175 -29.19 3.06 4.63
C LYS A 175 -27.91 2.25 4.33
N ASP A 176 -27.49 2.25 3.08
CA ASP A 176 -26.30 1.52 2.64
C ASP A 176 -25.03 2.13 3.22
N LYS A 177 -24.95 3.46 3.32
CA LYS A 177 -23.84 4.17 3.96
C LYS A 177 -23.70 3.79 5.43
N LYS A 178 -24.81 3.76 6.18
CA LYS A 178 -24.82 3.31 7.58
C LYS A 178 -24.32 1.86 7.70
N PHE A 179 -24.76 0.98 6.81
CA PHE A 179 -24.30 -0.40 6.78
C PHE A 179 -22.80 -0.49 6.52
N LEU A 180 -22.29 0.14 5.46
CA LEU A 180 -20.86 0.12 5.10
C LEU A 180 -20.00 0.65 6.26
N LEU A 181 -20.38 1.78 6.87
CA LEU A 181 -19.63 2.32 8.00
C LEU A 181 -19.68 1.41 9.23
N SER A 182 -20.75 0.62 9.42
CA SER A 182 -20.87 -0.31 10.55
C SER A 182 -19.96 -1.55 10.43
N ILE A 183 -19.50 -1.88 9.22
CA ILE A 183 -18.61 -3.01 8.97
C ILE A 183 -17.12 -2.62 8.93
N LEU A 184 -16.82 -1.32 8.77
CA LEU A 184 -15.45 -0.81 8.75
C LEU A 184 -14.79 -1.01 10.12
N GLY A 185 -13.68 -1.76 10.16
CA GLY A 185 -12.97 -2.09 11.41
C GLY A 185 -13.75 -3.00 12.36
N SER A 186 -14.85 -3.61 11.90
CA SER A 186 -15.69 -4.44 12.73
C SER A 186 -15.14 -5.86 12.86
N LYS A 187 -15.03 -6.35 14.12
CA LYS A 187 -14.70 -7.74 14.41
C LYS A 187 -15.92 -8.70 14.27
N LYS A 188 -17.09 -8.19 13.87
CA LYS A 188 -18.28 -9.01 13.65
C LYS A 188 -18.11 -9.86 12.39
N HIS A 189 -18.48 -11.12 12.47
CA HIS A 189 -18.46 -12.03 11.32
C HIS A 189 -19.59 -11.70 10.33
N TYR A 190 -19.25 -10.99 9.28
CA TYR A 190 -20.10 -10.87 8.11
C TYR A 190 -19.63 -11.86 7.03
N LYS A 191 -20.57 -12.35 6.20
CA LYS A 191 -20.18 -13.16 5.03
C LYS A 191 -19.46 -12.23 4.03
N ASN A 192 -18.19 -12.46 3.79
CA ASN A 192 -17.37 -11.65 2.86
C ASN A 192 -18.02 -11.50 1.48
N SER A 193 -18.63 -12.58 0.95
CA SER A 193 -19.34 -12.55 -0.32
C SER A 193 -20.46 -11.50 -0.37
N LYS A 194 -21.24 -11.33 0.71
CA LYS A 194 -22.31 -10.31 0.74
C LYS A 194 -21.77 -8.89 0.79
N ILE A 195 -20.62 -8.68 1.45
CA ILE A 195 -19.97 -7.38 1.48
C ILE A 195 -19.44 -7.02 0.09
N ILE A 196 -18.73 -7.96 -0.54
CA ILE A 196 -18.15 -7.77 -1.89
C ILE A 196 -19.27 -7.49 -2.90
N GLU A 197 -20.33 -8.31 -2.91
CA GLU A 197 -21.51 -8.11 -3.76
C GLU A 197 -22.13 -6.72 -3.57
N LYS A 198 -22.25 -6.27 -2.30
CA LYS A 198 -22.78 -4.94 -2.00
C LYS A 198 -21.89 -3.82 -2.54
N ILE A 199 -20.58 -3.94 -2.40
CA ILE A 199 -19.61 -2.96 -2.90
C ILE A 199 -19.64 -2.93 -4.43
N GLU A 200 -19.77 -4.09 -5.07
CA GLU A 200 -19.89 -4.21 -6.53
C GLU A 200 -21.20 -3.56 -7.03
N LEU A 201 -22.35 -3.87 -6.44
CA LEU A 201 -23.64 -3.27 -6.75
C LEU A 201 -23.64 -1.75 -6.63
N LEU A 202 -22.91 -1.20 -5.65
CA LEU A 202 -22.72 0.24 -5.48
C LEU A 202 -21.65 0.84 -6.44
N GLY A 203 -21.12 0.04 -7.36
CA GLY A 203 -20.18 0.49 -8.39
C GLY A 203 -18.75 0.70 -7.90
N GLY A 204 -18.41 0.26 -6.68
CA GLY A 204 -17.09 0.41 -6.08
C GLY A 204 -15.97 -0.16 -6.95
N ILE A 205 -16.10 -1.41 -7.38
CA ILE A 205 -15.12 -2.09 -8.25
C ILE A 205 -15.01 -1.38 -9.60
N LYS A 206 -16.14 -1.13 -10.26
CA LYS A 206 -16.19 -0.50 -11.61
C LYS A 206 -15.54 0.88 -11.63
N GLN A 207 -15.79 1.71 -10.61
CA GLN A 207 -15.19 3.05 -10.53
C GLN A 207 -13.69 2.99 -10.22
N THR A 208 -13.27 2.03 -9.41
CA THR A 208 -11.84 1.78 -9.16
C THR A 208 -11.11 1.32 -10.43
N GLU A 209 -11.72 0.44 -11.24
CA GLU A 209 -11.17 0.05 -12.54
C GLU A 209 -11.05 1.25 -13.50
N LYS A 210 -12.04 2.14 -13.50
CA LYS A 210 -11.97 3.36 -14.31
C LYS A 210 -10.82 4.27 -13.87
N LEU A 211 -10.64 4.43 -12.54
CA LEU A 211 -9.51 5.17 -11.99
C LEU A 211 -8.18 4.51 -12.37
N LEU A 212 -8.05 3.19 -12.20
CA LEU A 212 -6.84 2.44 -12.56
C LEU A 212 -6.42 2.66 -14.02
N LYS A 213 -7.38 2.67 -14.95
CA LYS A 213 -7.13 2.89 -16.39
C LYS A 213 -6.67 4.32 -16.72
N SER A 214 -6.80 5.27 -15.81
CA SER A 214 -6.35 6.65 -16.00
C SER A 214 -4.90 6.89 -15.57
N TYR A 215 -4.30 5.91 -14.90
CA TYR A 215 -2.89 5.88 -14.53
C TYR A 215 -2.05 5.08 -15.51
#